data_1f709024bf1dec2887d3bf8cef4623f5
#
_entry.id   1f709024bf1dec2887d3bf8cef4623f5
#
_cell.length_a   1.000
_cell.length_b   1.000
_cell.length_c   1.000
_cell.angle_alpha   90.00
_cell.angle_beta   90.00
_cell.angle_gamma   90.00
#
_symmetry.space_group_name_H-M   'P 1'
#
loop_
_entity.id
_entity.type
_entity.pdbx_description
1 polymer ?
#
loop_
_entity_poly.entity_id
_entity_poly.type
_entity_poly.pdbx_seq_one_letter_code
_entity_poly.pdbx_strand_id
1 'polypeptide(L)'
;MERPDKGQILGWIAVGLSLIITCFWAYWGIIENFHEGWYYESLPANLGLMLVQYLSPMLLFLGVTLVSVFWPRVGACLHGVLALGVAWFFEGLTNPVTLLLSLPLIGLGALYWYGRPQPRMMAASLAIGLPLLTLIVAGIEPVLRVSQRLDDGQFQARLVHGNGVDLIWAPDGPGWPRDGADWNEARQVCLHLGEEGLTLVPVAQHTWRLPTVDEAVRSMARHGQNSGGVWDAEIAKATYETTPDKESPLWNVHSQVIYWWTATEADRNHAYIIVYDGKVWTRSKQLGPAYLGFRCVKSAPAE
;
A
#
# COMPACT_ATOMS: atom_id res chain seq x y z
N MET A 1 -2.04 -45.93 -19.13
CA MET A 1 -2.40 -44.86 -18.16
C MET A 1 -3.77 -45.20 -17.62
N GLU A 2 -3.87 -45.50 -16.33
CA GLU A 2 -5.16 -45.68 -15.67
C GLU A 2 -5.88 -44.33 -15.63
N ARG A 3 -7.19 -44.32 -15.82
CA ARG A 3 -7.98 -43.08 -15.70
C ARG A 3 -7.95 -42.62 -14.24
N PRO A 4 -7.71 -41.30 -13.99
CA PRO A 4 -7.70 -40.78 -12.62
C PRO A 4 -9.08 -41.04 -11.98
N ASP A 5 -9.07 -41.47 -10.72
CA ASP A 5 -10.31 -41.67 -9.98
C ASP A 5 -10.92 -40.31 -9.59
N LYS A 6 -12.21 -40.31 -9.19
CA LYS A 6 -12.92 -39.10 -8.80
C LYS A 6 -12.24 -38.37 -7.65
N GLY A 7 -11.65 -39.08 -6.71
CA GLY A 7 -10.92 -38.49 -5.57
C GLY A 7 -9.66 -37.75 -6.01
N GLN A 8 -8.94 -38.29 -6.99
CA GLN A 8 -7.77 -37.61 -7.57
C GLN A 8 -8.17 -36.32 -8.29
N ILE A 9 -9.24 -36.39 -9.10
CA ILE A 9 -9.73 -35.19 -9.81
C ILE A 9 -10.11 -34.09 -8.82
N LEU A 10 -10.91 -34.39 -7.80
CA LEU A 10 -11.32 -33.44 -6.76
C LEU A 10 -10.11 -32.87 -6.01
N GLY A 11 -9.13 -33.74 -5.70
CA GLY A 11 -7.89 -33.31 -5.06
C GLY A 11 -7.09 -32.32 -5.89
N TRP A 12 -6.97 -32.52 -7.21
CA TRP A 12 -6.28 -31.59 -8.11
C TRP A 12 -7.06 -30.30 -8.33
N ILE A 13 -8.40 -30.34 -8.35
CA ILE A 13 -9.22 -29.12 -8.35
C ILE A 13 -8.96 -28.31 -7.08
N ALA A 14 -8.95 -28.98 -5.91
CA ALA A 14 -8.67 -28.31 -4.64
C ALA A 14 -7.28 -27.65 -4.63
N VAL A 15 -6.24 -28.35 -5.08
CA VAL A 15 -4.88 -27.81 -5.21
C VAL A 15 -4.85 -26.62 -6.16
N GLY A 16 -5.48 -26.72 -7.34
CA GLY A 16 -5.54 -25.64 -8.31
C GLY A 16 -6.18 -24.36 -7.75
N LEU A 17 -7.31 -24.49 -7.04
CA LEU A 17 -7.96 -23.36 -6.39
C LEU A 17 -7.12 -22.77 -5.24
N SER A 18 -6.50 -23.63 -4.43
CA SER A 18 -5.58 -23.17 -3.38
C SER A 18 -4.38 -22.44 -3.95
N LEU A 19 -3.84 -22.88 -5.08
CA LEU A 19 -2.74 -22.20 -5.79
C LEU A 19 -3.15 -20.82 -6.26
N ILE A 20 -4.33 -20.66 -6.85
CA ILE A 20 -4.84 -19.36 -7.30
C ILE A 20 -4.89 -18.39 -6.11
N ILE A 21 -5.45 -18.81 -4.97
CA ILE A 21 -5.54 -17.99 -3.77
C ILE A 21 -4.15 -17.64 -3.23
N THR A 22 -3.26 -18.62 -3.12
CA THR A 22 -1.91 -18.41 -2.56
C THR A 22 -1.07 -17.51 -3.47
N CYS A 23 -1.13 -17.70 -4.80
CA CYS A 23 -0.44 -16.83 -5.75
C CYS A 23 -1.03 -15.40 -5.76
N PHE A 24 -2.35 -15.24 -5.61
CA PHE A 24 -2.97 -13.94 -5.47
C PHE A 24 -2.42 -13.19 -4.25
N TRP A 25 -2.36 -13.84 -3.07
CA TRP A 25 -1.80 -13.24 -1.87
C TRP A 25 -0.29 -13.01 -1.95
N ALA A 26 0.44 -13.86 -2.69
CA ALA A 26 1.86 -13.63 -2.99
C ALA A 26 2.05 -12.34 -3.82
N TYR A 27 1.28 -12.22 -4.90
CA TYR A 27 1.31 -11.05 -5.77
C TYR A 27 0.90 -9.76 -5.03
N TRP A 28 -0.26 -9.78 -4.39
CA TRP A 28 -0.78 -8.63 -3.65
C TRP A 28 0.17 -8.21 -2.53
N GLY A 29 0.60 -9.18 -1.70
CA GLY A 29 1.46 -8.90 -0.56
C GLY A 29 2.81 -8.30 -0.96
N ILE A 30 3.45 -8.75 -2.05
CA ILE A 30 4.74 -8.18 -2.47
C ILE A 30 4.57 -6.76 -3.02
N ILE A 31 3.50 -6.48 -3.77
CA ILE A 31 3.23 -5.13 -4.29
C ILE A 31 2.92 -4.16 -3.15
N GLU A 32 2.02 -4.52 -2.24
CA GLU A 32 1.65 -3.67 -1.10
C GLU A 32 2.84 -3.44 -0.16
N ASN A 33 3.69 -4.46 0.06
CA ASN A 33 4.89 -4.26 0.85
C ASN A 33 5.80 -3.17 0.31
N PHE A 34 5.95 -3.04 -1.01
CA PHE A 34 6.77 -1.99 -1.61
C PHE A 34 6.00 -0.69 -1.86
N HIS A 35 4.68 -0.70 -1.76
CA HIS A 35 3.84 0.48 -1.84
C HIS A 35 3.73 1.19 -0.48
N GLU A 36 3.26 0.51 0.55
CA GLU A 36 3.01 1.07 1.88
C GLU A 36 4.10 0.73 2.91
N GLY A 37 4.72 -0.43 2.78
CA GLY A 37 5.81 -0.88 3.62
C GLY A 37 7.18 -0.42 3.11
N TRP A 38 8.23 -1.14 3.50
CA TRP A 38 9.62 -0.88 3.11
C TRP A 38 10.10 0.53 3.48
N TYR A 39 9.80 0.96 4.70
CA TYR A 39 10.14 2.29 5.21
C TYR A 39 11.15 2.27 6.37
N TYR A 40 11.54 1.11 6.89
CA TYR A 40 12.59 1.05 7.89
C TYR A 40 13.97 1.26 7.27
N GLU A 41 14.90 1.86 8.03
CA GLU A 41 16.30 1.99 7.62
C GLU A 41 17.00 0.61 7.60
N SER A 42 16.59 -0.32 8.44
CA SER A 42 17.20 -1.63 8.55
C SER A 42 16.53 -2.67 7.65
N LEU A 43 17.30 -3.41 6.87
CA LEU A 43 16.83 -4.51 6.04
C LEU A 43 16.09 -5.60 6.84
N PRO A 44 16.60 -6.07 8.02
CA PRO A 44 15.88 -7.07 8.79
C PRO A 44 14.48 -6.62 9.24
N ALA A 45 14.29 -5.34 9.60
CA ALA A 45 12.98 -4.81 9.99
C ALA A 45 12.01 -4.79 8.79
N ASN A 46 12.47 -4.38 7.60
CA ASN A 46 11.66 -4.42 6.38
C ASN A 46 11.28 -5.85 6.00
N LEU A 47 12.20 -6.81 6.09
CA LEU A 47 11.91 -8.23 5.84
C LEU A 47 10.93 -8.79 6.88
N GLY A 48 11.07 -8.42 8.14
CA GLY A 48 10.14 -8.78 9.20
C GLY A 48 8.73 -8.27 8.93
N LEU A 49 8.61 -6.98 8.58
CA LEU A 49 7.35 -6.35 8.19
C LEU A 49 6.73 -7.05 6.99
N MET A 50 7.52 -7.32 5.95
CA MET A 50 7.08 -8.02 4.75
C MET A 50 6.49 -9.40 5.08
N LEU A 51 7.18 -10.20 5.90
CA LEU A 51 6.73 -11.55 6.23
C LEU A 51 5.49 -11.55 7.14
N VAL A 52 5.45 -10.67 8.15
CA VAL A 52 4.41 -10.70 9.18
C VAL A 52 3.15 -9.95 8.73
N GLN A 53 3.30 -8.82 8.07
CA GLN A 53 2.14 -7.98 7.68
C GLN A 53 1.64 -8.31 6.27
N TYR A 54 2.52 -8.39 5.29
CA TYR A 54 2.12 -8.46 3.88
C TYR A 54 2.02 -9.88 3.33
N LEU A 55 2.94 -10.76 3.73
CA LEU A 55 2.97 -12.15 3.23
C LEU A 55 2.31 -13.15 4.18
N SER A 56 1.86 -12.75 5.37
CA SER A 56 1.20 -13.67 6.31
C SER A 56 -0.04 -14.37 5.73
N PRO A 57 -0.91 -13.75 4.89
CA PRO A 57 -2.00 -14.49 4.27
C PRO A 57 -1.50 -15.56 3.29
N MET A 58 -0.49 -15.24 2.47
CA MET A 58 0.13 -16.21 1.58
C MET A 58 0.71 -17.40 2.37
N LEU A 59 1.47 -17.13 3.43
CA LEU A 59 2.09 -18.16 4.27
C LEU A 59 1.03 -19.04 4.96
N LEU A 60 -0.05 -18.43 5.44
CA LEU A 60 -1.17 -19.15 6.04
C LEU A 60 -1.82 -20.10 5.02
N PHE A 61 -2.20 -19.61 3.84
CA PHE A 61 -2.81 -20.42 2.80
C PHE A 61 -1.85 -21.50 2.28
N LEU A 62 -0.57 -21.20 2.12
CA LEU A 62 0.46 -22.17 1.76
C LEU A 62 0.53 -23.29 2.81
N GLY A 63 0.62 -22.95 4.09
CA GLY A 63 0.67 -23.94 5.17
C GLY A 63 -0.56 -24.84 5.21
N VAL A 64 -1.76 -24.24 5.11
CA VAL A 64 -3.01 -25.02 5.08
C VAL A 64 -3.10 -25.90 3.82
N THR A 65 -2.65 -25.41 2.67
CA THR A 65 -2.59 -26.19 1.43
C THR A 65 -1.65 -27.40 1.57
N LEU A 66 -0.45 -27.21 2.12
CA LEU A 66 0.50 -28.30 2.35
C LEU A 66 -0.08 -29.35 3.32
N VAL A 67 -0.68 -28.92 4.43
CA VAL A 67 -1.38 -29.83 5.34
C VAL A 67 -2.47 -30.58 4.60
N SER A 68 -3.26 -29.92 3.75
CA SER A 68 -4.35 -30.53 2.99
C SER A 68 -3.85 -31.57 1.97
N VAL A 69 -2.70 -31.34 1.36
CA VAL A 69 -2.08 -32.31 0.42
C VAL A 69 -1.67 -33.60 1.12
N PHE A 70 -1.07 -33.49 2.31
CA PHE A 70 -0.57 -34.68 3.04
C PHE A 70 -1.63 -35.30 3.94
N TRP A 71 -2.49 -34.52 4.57
CA TRP A 71 -3.56 -34.90 5.49
C TRP A 71 -4.90 -34.25 5.10
N PRO A 72 -5.56 -34.73 4.03
CA PRO A 72 -6.71 -34.03 3.44
C PRO A 72 -7.85 -33.72 4.42
N ARG A 73 -8.16 -34.64 5.36
CA ARG A 73 -9.22 -34.41 6.36
C ARG A 73 -8.84 -33.33 7.37
N VAL A 74 -7.57 -33.30 7.81
CA VAL A 74 -7.06 -32.25 8.71
C VAL A 74 -7.12 -30.89 8.00
N GLY A 75 -6.67 -30.86 6.74
CA GLY A 75 -6.74 -29.67 5.91
C GLY A 75 -8.19 -29.18 5.72
N ALA A 76 -9.13 -30.08 5.48
CA ALA A 76 -10.55 -29.73 5.39
C ALA A 76 -11.08 -29.06 6.68
N CYS A 77 -10.72 -29.59 7.85
CA CYS A 77 -11.07 -28.98 9.14
C CYS A 77 -10.42 -27.59 9.29
N LEU A 78 -9.16 -27.41 8.89
CA LEU A 78 -8.48 -26.13 8.95
C LEU A 78 -9.17 -25.06 8.06
N HIS A 79 -9.62 -25.44 6.86
CA HIS A 79 -10.43 -24.53 6.03
C HIS A 79 -11.74 -24.13 6.71
N GLY A 80 -12.40 -25.07 7.41
CA GLY A 80 -13.58 -24.77 8.23
C GLY A 80 -13.27 -23.79 9.37
N VAL A 81 -12.16 -23.96 10.07
CA VAL A 81 -11.70 -23.04 11.13
C VAL A 81 -11.41 -21.65 10.56
N LEU A 82 -10.75 -21.57 9.40
CA LEU A 82 -10.51 -20.30 8.73
C LEU A 82 -11.82 -19.60 8.32
N ALA A 83 -12.79 -20.35 7.79
CA ALA A 83 -14.11 -19.80 7.46
C ALA A 83 -14.83 -19.22 8.68
N LEU A 84 -14.76 -19.92 9.83
CA LEU A 84 -15.29 -19.44 11.10
C LEU A 84 -14.53 -18.20 11.61
N GLY A 85 -13.21 -18.17 11.46
CA GLY A 85 -12.38 -17.02 11.81
C GLY A 85 -12.76 -15.77 11.00
N VAL A 86 -12.99 -15.93 9.69
CA VAL A 86 -13.49 -14.86 8.82
C VAL A 86 -14.87 -14.38 9.27
N ALA A 87 -15.77 -15.31 9.58
CA ALA A 87 -17.11 -14.97 10.06
C ALA A 87 -17.09 -14.21 11.39
N TRP A 88 -16.17 -14.59 12.29
CA TRP A 88 -15.97 -13.87 13.55
C TRP A 88 -15.38 -12.48 13.34
N PHE A 89 -14.38 -12.34 12.49
CA PHE A 89 -13.69 -11.07 12.23
C PHE A 89 -14.61 -10.02 11.59
N PHE A 90 -15.48 -10.43 10.66
CA PHE A 90 -16.42 -9.53 9.98
C PHE A 90 -17.81 -9.49 10.63
N GLU A 91 -17.93 -9.80 11.91
CA GLU A 91 -19.13 -9.65 12.73
C GLU A 91 -20.36 -10.45 12.25
N GLY A 92 -20.13 -11.63 11.67
CA GLY A 92 -21.18 -12.60 11.39
C GLY A 92 -21.48 -12.88 9.93
N LEU A 93 -22.29 -13.92 9.72
CA LEU A 93 -22.62 -14.45 8.38
C LEU A 93 -23.61 -13.58 7.58
N THR A 94 -24.18 -12.54 8.19
CA THR A 94 -25.11 -11.62 7.50
C THR A 94 -24.38 -10.58 6.64
N ASN A 95 -23.09 -10.39 6.86
CA ASN A 95 -22.27 -9.49 6.06
C ASN A 95 -21.94 -10.14 4.71
N PRO A 96 -22.26 -9.50 3.54
CA PRO A 96 -21.92 -10.04 2.23
C PRO A 96 -20.42 -10.35 2.03
N VAL A 97 -19.54 -9.55 2.64
CA VAL A 97 -18.09 -9.77 2.59
C VAL A 97 -17.71 -11.08 3.29
N THR A 98 -18.33 -11.37 4.44
CA THR A 98 -18.13 -12.64 5.16
C THR A 98 -18.53 -13.82 4.29
N LEU A 99 -19.68 -13.79 3.63
CA LEU A 99 -20.12 -14.87 2.73
C LEU A 99 -19.17 -15.04 1.55
N LEU A 100 -18.76 -13.92 0.93
CA LEU A 100 -17.84 -13.93 -0.21
C LEU A 100 -16.50 -14.60 0.13
N LEU A 101 -15.99 -14.40 1.35
CA LEU A 101 -14.71 -14.95 1.80
C LEU A 101 -14.85 -16.36 2.41
N SER A 102 -15.93 -16.62 3.16
CA SER A 102 -16.09 -17.91 3.86
C SER A 102 -16.55 -19.05 2.95
N LEU A 103 -17.42 -18.78 1.95
CA LEU A 103 -17.93 -19.82 1.06
C LEU A 103 -16.82 -20.53 0.25
N PRO A 104 -15.85 -19.83 -0.34
CA PRO A 104 -14.71 -20.47 -0.99
C PRO A 104 -13.89 -21.36 -0.05
N LEU A 105 -13.69 -20.94 1.21
CA LEU A 105 -12.99 -21.74 2.21
C LEU A 105 -13.75 -23.02 2.55
N ILE A 106 -15.05 -22.96 2.76
CA ILE A 106 -15.90 -24.13 2.99
C ILE A 106 -15.86 -25.05 1.77
N GLY A 107 -15.93 -24.49 0.56
CA GLY A 107 -15.83 -25.25 -0.70
C GLY A 107 -14.48 -25.98 -0.82
N LEU A 108 -13.36 -25.32 -0.50
CA LEU A 108 -12.04 -25.94 -0.45
C LEU A 108 -11.98 -27.05 0.60
N GLY A 109 -12.52 -26.82 1.79
CA GLY A 109 -12.63 -27.85 2.83
C GLY A 109 -13.37 -29.09 2.33
N ALA A 110 -14.52 -28.90 1.66
CA ALA A 110 -15.27 -30.00 1.08
C ALA A 110 -14.48 -30.74 -0.01
N LEU A 111 -13.80 -30.00 -0.90
CA LEU A 111 -12.96 -30.60 -1.95
C LEU A 111 -11.83 -31.45 -1.37
N TYR A 112 -11.14 -30.98 -0.34
CA TYR A 112 -10.10 -31.76 0.33
C TYR A 112 -10.66 -32.90 1.16
N TRP A 113 -11.88 -32.80 1.71
CA TRP A 113 -12.50 -33.89 2.45
C TRP A 113 -12.70 -35.13 1.58
N TYR A 114 -13.12 -34.96 0.35
CA TYR A 114 -13.37 -36.02 -0.62
C TYR A 114 -12.23 -36.25 -1.60
N GLY A 115 -11.35 -35.25 -1.77
CA GLY A 115 -10.26 -35.27 -2.73
C GLY A 115 -8.93 -35.74 -2.15
N ARG A 116 -8.10 -36.36 -3.01
CA ARG A 116 -6.76 -36.83 -2.66
C ARG A 116 -5.81 -36.58 -3.83
N PRO A 117 -5.09 -35.46 -3.85
CA PRO A 117 -4.19 -35.16 -4.95
C PRO A 117 -3.06 -36.20 -5.01
N GLN A 118 -2.85 -36.77 -6.17
CA GLN A 118 -1.79 -37.75 -6.44
C GLN A 118 -1.08 -37.42 -7.75
N PRO A 119 0.25 -37.46 -7.82
CA PRO A 119 1.18 -37.71 -6.69
C PRO A 119 1.32 -36.52 -5.75
N ARG A 120 1.32 -36.75 -4.43
CA ARG A 120 1.36 -35.70 -3.39
C ARG A 120 2.58 -34.80 -3.49
N MET A 121 3.76 -35.37 -3.80
CA MET A 121 4.99 -34.59 -3.93
C MET A 121 4.89 -33.54 -5.04
N MET A 122 4.30 -33.91 -6.18
CA MET A 122 4.05 -32.96 -7.28
C MET A 122 3.09 -31.84 -6.85
N ALA A 123 2.01 -32.16 -6.15
CA ALA A 123 1.09 -31.18 -5.61
C ALA A 123 1.77 -30.23 -4.60
N ALA A 124 2.61 -30.77 -3.70
CA ALA A 124 3.37 -29.96 -2.74
C ALA A 124 4.43 -29.08 -3.43
N SER A 125 5.14 -29.63 -4.43
CA SER A 125 6.13 -28.84 -5.20
C SER A 125 5.49 -27.69 -5.95
N LEU A 126 4.30 -27.89 -6.54
CA LEU A 126 3.55 -26.80 -7.18
C LEU A 126 3.04 -25.79 -6.14
N ALA A 127 2.54 -26.28 -4.98
CA ALA A 127 2.05 -25.41 -3.91
C ALA A 127 3.13 -24.47 -3.36
N ILE A 128 4.38 -24.89 -3.32
CA ILE A 128 5.51 -24.06 -2.91
C ILE A 128 6.05 -23.24 -4.10
N GLY A 129 6.30 -23.89 -5.22
CA GLY A 129 7.05 -23.31 -6.34
C GLY A 129 6.31 -22.17 -7.03
N LEU A 130 4.99 -22.30 -7.27
CA LEU A 130 4.24 -21.26 -7.98
C LEU A 130 4.09 -19.97 -7.18
N PRO A 131 3.74 -19.97 -5.88
CA PRO A 131 3.72 -18.73 -5.09
C PRO A 131 5.11 -18.09 -4.97
N LEU A 132 6.17 -18.86 -4.80
CA LEU A 132 7.54 -18.33 -4.78
C LEU A 132 7.93 -17.71 -6.12
N LEU A 133 7.60 -18.36 -7.23
CA LEU A 133 7.82 -17.80 -8.56
C LEU A 133 7.02 -16.49 -8.73
N THR A 134 5.77 -16.45 -8.27
CA THR A 134 4.94 -15.24 -8.28
C THR A 134 5.60 -14.11 -7.49
N LEU A 135 6.11 -14.38 -6.27
CA LEU A 135 6.83 -13.39 -5.47
C LEU A 135 8.05 -12.85 -6.19
N ILE A 136 8.85 -13.73 -6.78
CA ILE A 136 10.06 -13.32 -7.51
C ILE A 136 9.70 -12.44 -8.70
N VAL A 137 8.81 -12.91 -9.57
CA VAL A 137 8.46 -12.21 -10.80
C VAL A 137 7.76 -10.86 -10.50
N ALA A 138 6.79 -10.85 -9.59
CA ALA A 138 6.08 -9.64 -9.21
C ALA A 138 6.94 -8.67 -8.39
N GLY A 139 7.96 -9.16 -7.68
CA GLY A 139 8.87 -8.36 -6.87
C GLY A 139 9.98 -7.66 -7.65
N ILE A 140 10.31 -8.07 -8.87
CA ILE A 140 11.44 -7.52 -9.63
C ILE A 140 11.31 -6.00 -9.80
N GLU A 141 10.21 -5.54 -10.38
CA GLU A 141 10.00 -4.10 -10.62
C GLU A 141 9.98 -3.28 -9.33
N PRO A 142 9.17 -3.62 -8.30
CA PRO A 142 9.15 -2.87 -7.06
C PRO A 142 10.51 -2.81 -6.35
N VAL A 143 11.25 -3.91 -6.31
CA VAL A 143 12.61 -3.95 -5.73
C VAL A 143 13.55 -3.01 -6.47
N LEU A 144 13.57 -3.07 -7.80
CA LEU A 144 14.42 -2.19 -8.62
C LEU A 144 14.03 -0.73 -8.41
N ARG A 145 12.75 -0.41 -8.39
CA ARG A 145 12.24 0.94 -8.17
C ARG A 145 12.68 1.50 -6.82
N VAL A 146 12.48 0.73 -5.74
CA VAL A 146 12.86 1.16 -4.38
C VAL A 146 14.37 1.30 -4.23
N SER A 147 15.17 0.40 -4.85
CA SER A 147 16.62 0.47 -4.80
C SER A 147 17.24 1.68 -5.53
N GLN A 148 16.47 2.33 -6.39
CA GLN A 148 16.88 3.50 -7.16
C GLN A 148 16.38 4.82 -6.58
N ARG A 149 15.66 4.79 -5.44
CA ARG A 149 15.16 6.01 -4.79
C ARG A 149 16.32 6.88 -4.34
N LEU A 150 16.23 8.16 -4.65
CA LEU A 150 17.19 9.15 -4.16
C LEU A 150 16.82 9.54 -2.72
N ASP A 151 17.75 9.35 -1.81
CA ASP A 151 17.68 9.89 -0.44
C ASP A 151 18.92 10.77 -0.22
N ASP A 152 18.70 12.08 -0.10
CA ASP A 152 19.78 13.04 0.15
C ASP A 152 19.97 13.35 1.66
N GLY A 153 19.17 12.72 2.53
CA GLY A 153 19.24 12.90 3.98
C GLY A 153 18.90 14.32 4.46
N GLN A 154 18.35 15.16 3.61
CA GLN A 154 18.05 16.56 3.94
C GLN A 154 16.57 16.75 4.26
N PHE A 155 16.29 17.06 5.52
CA PHE A 155 14.92 17.27 6.03
C PHE A 155 14.65 18.73 6.43
N GLN A 156 15.46 19.67 5.95
CA GLN A 156 15.27 21.11 6.16
C GLN A 156 14.21 21.68 5.22
N ALA A 157 13.77 22.92 5.51
CA ALA A 157 12.96 23.67 4.56
C ALA A 157 13.73 23.88 3.25
N ARG A 158 13.11 23.60 2.11
CA ARG A 158 13.81 23.68 0.84
C ARG A 158 12.91 24.13 -0.31
N LEU A 159 13.50 24.95 -1.14
CA LEU A 159 12.90 25.36 -2.40
C LEU A 159 12.87 24.16 -3.35
N VAL A 160 11.71 23.89 -3.91
CA VAL A 160 11.52 22.90 -4.96
C VAL A 160 11.01 23.61 -6.20
N HIS A 161 11.79 23.55 -7.26
CA HIS A 161 11.42 24.07 -8.56
C HIS A 161 10.46 23.09 -9.24
N GLY A 162 9.23 23.52 -9.43
CA GLY A 162 8.18 22.73 -10.06
C GLY A 162 8.05 23.02 -11.56
N ASN A 163 7.07 22.39 -12.19
CA ASN A 163 6.67 22.69 -13.56
C ASN A 163 5.82 23.97 -13.59
N GLY A 164 6.49 25.12 -13.54
CA GLY A 164 5.87 26.44 -13.51
C GLY A 164 5.36 26.90 -12.13
N VAL A 165 5.80 26.27 -11.05
CA VAL A 165 5.56 26.68 -9.67
C VAL A 165 6.83 26.49 -8.83
N ASP A 166 7.16 27.46 -7.99
CA ASP A 166 8.30 27.38 -7.09
C ASP A 166 7.80 27.54 -5.65
N LEU A 167 8.01 26.49 -4.84
CA LEU A 167 7.50 26.41 -3.49
C LEU A 167 8.61 26.07 -2.50
N ILE A 168 8.60 26.73 -1.36
CA ILE A 168 9.37 26.31 -0.20
C ILE A 168 8.51 25.30 0.57
N TRP A 169 9.00 24.07 0.67
CA TRP A 169 8.38 22.98 1.40
C TRP A 169 8.92 22.94 2.84
N ALA A 170 8.01 22.73 3.79
CA ALA A 170 8.34 22.75 5.22
C ALA A 170 9.39 21.70 5.59
N PRO A 171 10.23 21.96 6.61
CA PRO A 171 11.16 21.01 7.18
C PRO A 171 10.44 19.89 7.94
N ASP A 172 11.18 18.81 8.30
CA ASP A 172 10.71 17.80 9.27
C ASP A 172 10.31 18.49 10.58
N GLY A 173 9.15 18.15 11.09
CA GLY A 173 8.56 18.78 12.27
C GLY A 173 7.05 19.00 12.11
N PRO A 174 6.46 19.99 12.79
CA PRO A 174 5.01 20.19 12.76
C PRO A 174 4.42 20.37 11.35
N GLY A 175 5.16 21.03 10.44
CA GLY A 175 4.74 21.27 9.07
C GLY A 175 4.95 20.09 8.11
N TRP A 176 5.65 19.07 8.55
CA TRP A 176 5.88 17.81 7.88
C TRP A 176 6.01 16.68 8.91
N PRO A 177 4.90 16.27 9.54
CA PRO A 177 4.93 15.27 10.61
C PRO A 177 5.21 13.88 10.06
N ARG A 178 5.77 13.03 10.92
CA ARG A 178 6.01 11.61 10.63
C ARG A 178 4.74 10.77 10.71
N ASP A 179 3.76 11.26 11.48
CA ASP A 179 2.47 10.60 11.68
C ASP A 179 1.40 11.21 10.77
N GLY A 180 0.33 10.45 10.56
CA GLY A 180 -0.81 10.93 9.80
C GLY A 180 -1.64 11.96 10.54
N ALA A 181 -2.47 12.71 9.80
CA ALA A 181 -3.40 13.71 10.32
C ALA A 181 -4.68 13.74 9.49
N ASP A 182 -5.78 14.26 10.05
CA ASP A 182 -6.94 14.61 9.26
C ASP A 182 -6.74 15.95 8.51
N TRP A 183 -7.62 16.23 7.55
CA TRP A 183 -7.48 17.40 6.70
C TRP A 183 -7.60 18.74 7.46
N ASN A 184 -8.51 18.81 8.45
CA ASN A 184 -8.71 20.02 9.23
C ASN A 184 -7.51 20.29 10.15
N GLU A 185 -7.01 19.24 10.78
CA GLU A 185 -5.79 19.29 11.59
C GLU A 185 -4.60 19.76 10.73
N ALA A 186 -4.39 19.16 9.56
CA ALA A 186 -3.32 19.55 8.64
C ALA A 186 -3.40 21.03 8.25
N ARG A 187 -4.60 21.55 7.95
CA ARG A 187 -4.80 22.97 7.66
C ARG A 187 -4.49 23.87 8.86
N GLN A 188 -4.94 23.48 10.05
CA GLN A 188 -4.70 24.29 11.25
C GLN A 188 -3.20 24.31 11.61
N VAL A 189 -2.51 23.19 11.48
CA VAL A 189 -1.07 23.14 11.70
C VAL A 189 -0.34 24.08 10.73
N CYS A 190 -0.61 23.99 9.43
CA CYS A 190 0.03 24.90 8.47
C CYS A 190 -0.29 26.36 8.75
N LEU A 191 -1.52 26.70 9.14
CA LEU A 191 -1.95 28.06 9.45
C LEU A 191 -1.19 28.67 10.65
N HIS A 192 -0.89 27.83 11.66
CA HIS A 192 -0.21 28.25 12.88
C HIS A 192 1.30 27.94 12.87
N LEU A 193 1.85 27.53 11.75
CA LEU A 193 3.27 27.23 11.62
C LEU A 193 4.06 28.56 11.56
N GLY A 194 5.07 28.68 12.43
CA GLY A 194 5.95 29.84 12.48
C GLY A 194 6.73 30.02 11.19
N GLU A 195 7.29 31.18 10.96
CA GLU A 195 7.94 31.58 9.69
C GLU A 195 9.03 30.60 9.25
N GLU A 196 9.78 30.06 10.18
CA GLU A 196 10.88 29.08 9.92
C GLU A 196 10.36 27.65 9.65
N GLY A 197 9.10 27.37 9.93
CA GLY A 197 8.51 26.06 9.72
C GLY A 197 8.80 25.02 10.80
N LEU A 198 9.41 25.41 11.93
CA LEU A 198 9.90 24.51 12.97
C LEU A 198 9.01 24.45 14.22
N THR A 199 8.19 25.48 14.46
CA THR A 199 7.38 25.61 15.69
C THR A 199 5.96 26.03 15.39
N LEU A 200 5.02 25.61 16.23
CA LEU A 200 3.65 26.12 16.19
C LEU A 200 3.54 27.35 17.08
N VAL A 201 2.83 28.35 16.61
CA VAL A 201 2.57 29.61 17.31
C VAL A 201 1.06 29.79 17.57
N PRO A 202 0.67 30.45 18.68
CA PRO A 202 -0.75 30.56 19.06
C PRO A 202 -1.60 31.38 18.07
N VAL A 203 -0.98 32.31 17.33
CA VAL A 203 -1.65 33.20 16.40
C VAL A 203 -1.40 32.74 14.97
N ALA A 204 -2.45 32.64 14.18
CA ALA A 204 -2.37 32.23 12.78
C ALA A 204 -1.43 33.17 11.98
N GLN A 205 -0.43 32.61 11.33
CA GLN A 205 0.59 33.37 10.60
C GLN A 205 0.25 33.58 9.13
N HIS A 206 -0.58 32.70 8.54
CA HIS A 206 -0.92 32.71 7.11
C HIS A 206 0.27 32.64 6.14
N THR A 207 1.46 32.32 6.64
CA THR A 207 2.69 32.17 5.84
C THR A 207 2.74 30.81 5.17
N TRP A 208 2.42 29.75 5.92
CA TRP A 208 2.38 28.37 5.44
C TRP A 208 0.94 27.92 5.19
N ARG A 209 0.77 27.05 4.23
CA ARG A 209 -0.52 26.43 3.87
C ARG A 209 -0.32 25.04 3.32
N LEU A 210 -1.39 24.28 3.14
CA LEU A 210 -1.34 23.10 2.30
C LEU A 210 -1.10 23.49 0.83
N PRO A 211 -0.37 22.69 0.03
CA PRO A 211 -0.31 22.90 -1.42
C PRO A 211 -1.67 22.67 -2.04
N THR A 212 -2.01 23.35 -3.11
CA THR A 212 -3.12 22.94 -3.97
C THR A 212 -2.76 21.62 -4.67
N VAL A 213 -3.75 20.90 -5.22
CA VAL A 213 -3.48 19.68 -5.97
C VAL A 213 -2.61 19.95 -7.21
N ASP A 214 -2.83 21.05 -7.89
CA ASP A 214 -2.02 21.46 -9.06
C ASP A 214 -0.57 21.75 -8.65
N GLU A 215 -0.35 22.51 -7.58
CA GLU A 215 1.00 22.78 -7.05
C GLU A 215 1.72 21.50 -6.62
N ALA A 216 1.03 20.59 -5.94
CA ALA A 216 1.61 19.33 -5.53
C ALA A 216 2.00 18.47 -6.74
N VAL A 217 1.12 18.35 -7.74
CA VAL A 217 1.40 17.61 -8.99
C VAL A 217 2.59 18.20 -9.73
N ARG A 218 2.64 19.53 -9.90
CA ARG A 218 3.75 20.22 -10.59
C ARG A 218 5.08 20.15 -9.85
N SER A 219 5.05 19.93 -8.54
CA SER A 219 6.26 19.81 -7.71
C SER A 219 6.86 18.40 -7.70
N MET A 220 6.12 17.37 -8.15
CA MET A 220 6.60 15.98 -8.07
C MET A 220 7.91 15.78 -8.80
N ALA A 221 8.75 14.91 -8.24
CA ALA A 221 10.12 14.68 -8.71
C ALA A 221 10.44 13.20 -8.86
N ARG A 222 11.42 12.92 -9.72
CA ARG A 222 12.08 11.62 -9.89
C ARG A 222 13.58 11.83 -10.07
N HIS A 223 14.40 11.09 -9.30
CA HIS A 223 15.87 11.19 -9.32
C HIS A 223 16.39 12.63 -9.16
N GLY A 224 15.74 13.40 -8.28
CA GLY A 224 16.09 14.81 -8.04
C GLY A 224 15.70 15.79 -9.15
N GLN A 225 15.03 15.34 -10.21
CA GLN A 225 14.53 16.17 -11.30
C GLN A 225 13.01 16.30 -11.23
N ASN A 226 12.45 17.42 -11.70
CA ASN A 226 11.02 17.59 -11.81
C ASN A 226 10.42 16.54 -12.76
N SER A 227 9.29 15.94 -12.38
CA SER A 227 8.63 14.89 -13.15
C SER A 227 7.75 15.40 -14.30
N GLY A 228 7.70 16.70 -14.57
CA GLY A 228 6.87 17.30 -15.62
C GLY A 228 5.37 17.17 -15.35
N GLY A 229 4.96 17.25 -14.06
CA GLY A 229 3.58 17.04 -13.66
C GLY A 229 2.62 18.10 -14.20
N VAL A 230 1.47 17.67 -14.69
CA VAL A 230 0.34 18.52 -15.14
C VAL A 230 -0.95 17.99 -14.52
N TRP A 231 -1.72 18.90 -13.91
CA TRP A 231 -3.03 18.59 -13.36
C TRP A 231 -4.12 19.04 -14.33
N ASP A 232 -5.00 18.12 -14.70
CA ASP A 232 -6.22 18.40 -15.45
C ASP A 232 -7.42 18.39 -14.49
N ALA A 233 -7.96 19.57 -14.21
CA ALA A 233 -9.05 19.75 -13.27
C ALA A 233 -10.41 19.27 -13.83
N GLU A 234 -10.58 19.22 -15.16
CA GLU A 234 -11.87 18.82 -15.77
C GLU A 234 -12.12 17.34 -15.60
N ILE A 235 -11.07 16.53 -15.73
CA ILE A 235 -11.15 15.06 -15.57
C ILE A 235 -10.53 14.57 -14.25
N ALA A 236 -10.11 15.48 -13.38
CA ALA A 236 -9.46 15.19 -12.10
C ALA A 236 -8.28 14.20 -12.23
N LYS A 237 -7.37 14.45 -13.17
CA LYS A 237 -6.27 13.54 -13.51
C LYS A 237 -4.92 14.26 -13.54
N ALA A 238 -3.93 13.66 -12.91
CA ALA A 238 -2.54 14.05 -13.03
C ALA A 238 -1.84 13.22 -14.13
N THR A 239 -0.95 13.88 -14.89
CA THR A 239 -0.06 13.23 -15.87
C THR A 239 1.36 13.69 -15.65
N TYR A 240 2.34 12.87 -16.01
CA TYR A 240 3.76 13.11 -15.79
C TYR A 240 4.58 12.66 -16.98
N GLU A 241 5.67 13.33 -17.27
CA GLU A 241 6.68 12.89 -18.25
C GLU A 241 7.47 11.70 -17.70
N THR A 242 7.81 11.74 -16.39
CA THR A 242 8.43 10.63 -15.67
C THR A 242 7.63 10.35 -14.41
N THR A 243 7.28 9.08 -14.16
CA THR A 243 6.52 8.68 -12.97
C THR A 243 7.31 9.02 -11.70
N PRO A 244 6.78 9.87 -10.81
CA PRO A 244 7.44 10.20 -9.55
C PRO A 244 7.51 9.01 -8.59
N ASP A 245 8.31 9.14 -7.54
CA ASP A 245 8.38 8.14 -6.47
C ASP A 245 8.59 8.81 -5.10
N LYS A 246 8.58 8.01 -4.05
CA LYS A 246 8.83 8.39 -2.65
C LYS A 246 10.31 8.62 -2.44
N GLU A 247 10.79 9.81 -2.80
CA GLU A 247 12.21 10.17 -2.75
C GLU A 247 12.42 11.68 -2.56
N SER A 248 13.67 12.06 -2.24
CA SER A 248 14.10 13.47 -2.20
C SER A 248 13.85 14.18 -3.54
N PRO A 249 13.51 15.46 -3.54
CA PRO A 249 13.49 16.41 -2.42
C PRO A 249 12.18 16.44 -1.62
N LEU A 250 11.12 15.82 -2.10
CA LEU A 250 9.79 15.98 -1.53
C LEU A 250 9.50 15.01 -0.40
N TRP A 251 9.88 13.74 -0.56
CA TRP A 251 9.52 12.66 0.33
C TRP A 251 10.72 12.15 1.12
N ASN A 252 10.46 11.74 2.36
CA ASN A 252 11.39 10.90 3.08
C ASN A 252 11.13 9.45 2.69
N VAL A 253 12.13 8.75 2.15
CA VAL A 253 12.03 7.34 1.73
C VAL A 253 11.64 6.42 2.88
N HIS A 254 11.95 6.82 4.12
CA HIS A 254 11.65 6.10 5.35
C HIS A 254 10.34 6.52 6.04
N SER A 255 9.54 7.41 5.43
CA SER A 255 8.24 7.79 6.00
C SER A 255 7.20 6.70 5.84
N GLN A 256 6.38 6.47 6.86
CA GLN A 256 5.14 5.69 6.74
C GLN A 256 4.06 6.43 5.97
N VAL A 257 4.10 7.78 6.01
CA VAL A 257 3.15 8.61 5.26
C VAL A 257 3.46 8.51 3.78
N ILE A 258 2.48 8.11 3.00
CA ILE A 258 2.58 7.93 1.54
C ILE A 258 1.53 8.74 0.77
N TYR A 259 0.62 9.40 1.47
CA TYR A 259 -0.41 10.28 0.93
C TYR A 259 -0.34 11.62 1.62
N TRP A 260 -0.39 12.70 0.85
CA TRP A 260 -0.49 14.04 1.41
C TRP A 260 -1.82 14.71 1.07
N TRP A 261 -2.39 15.35 2.08
CA TRP A 261 -3.48 16.26 1.90
C TRP A 261 -3.09 17.45 1.03
N THR A 262 -4.03 17.87 0.18
CA THR A 262 -3.93 19.14 -0.53
C THR A 262 -4.98 20.12 0.00
N ALA A 263 -4.80 21.42 -0.28
CA ALA A 263 -5.78 22.45 0.05
C ALA A 263 -7.05 22.37 -0.81
N THR A 264 -6.99 21.65 -1.94
CA THR A 264 -8.07 21.59 -2.92
C THR A 264 -9.17 20.65 -2.44
N GLU A 265 -10.36 21.20 -2.26
CA GLU A 265 -11.55 20.44 -1.90
C GLU A 265 -12.18 19.82 -3.15
N ALA A 266 -12.57 18.57 -3.09
CA ALA A 266 -13.36 17.92 -4.13
C ALA A 266 -14.86 18.22 -3.93
N ASP A 267 -15.28 18.22 -2.67
CA ASP A 267 -16.64 18.60 -2.24
C ASP A 267 -16.64 19.02 -0.75
N ARG A 268 -17.84 19.22 -0.19
CA ARG A 268 -17.99 19.62 1.22
C ARG A 268 -17.31 18.64 2.20
N ASN A 269 -17.29 17.35 1.91
CA ASN A 269 -16.83 16.30 2.82
C ASN A 269 -15.48 15.70 2.40
N HIS A 270 -15.02 15.94 1.16
CA HIS A 270 -13.81 15.33 0.59
C HIS A 270 -12.81 16.39 0.13
N ALA A 271 -11.53 16.04 0.26
CA ALA A 271 -10.43 16.80 -0.32
C ALA A 271 -9.55 15.87 -1.17
N TYR A 272 -8.78 16.48 -2.09
CA TYR A 272 -7.82 15.73 -2.86
C TYR A 272 -6.58 15.42 -2.03
N ILE A 273 -6.04 14.25 -2.25
CA ILE A 273 -4.74 13.80 -1.77
C ILE A 273 -3.85 13.47 -2.95
N ILE A 274 -2.53 13.64 -2.76
CA ILE A 274 -1.53 13.18 -3.70
C ILE A 274 -0.75 12.01 -3.09
N VAL A 275 -0.51 10.99 -3.90
CA VAL A 275 0.30 9.83 -3.55
C VAL A 275 1.74 10.10 -3.98
N TYR A 276 2.72 9.49 -3.34
CA TYR A 276 4.13 9.66 -3.70
C TYR A 276 4.45 9.25 -5.15
N ASP A 277 3.63 8.38 -5.76
CA ASP A 277 3.75 7.96 -7.16
C ASP A 277 3.00 8.87 -8.15
N GLY A 278 2.54 10.01 -7.67
CA GLY A 278 1.87 11.05 -8.44
C GLY A 278 0.36 10.84 -8.66
N LYS A 279 -0.21 9.74 -8.21
CA LYS A 279 -1.66 9.54 -8.29
C LYS A 279 -2.38 10.54 -7.41
N VAL A 280 -3.55 10.97 -7.86
CA VAL A 280 -4.44 11.88 -7.12
C VAL A 280 -5.76 11.18 -6.88
N TRP A 281 -6.20 11.19 -5.61
CA TRP A 281 -7.48 10.62 -5.21
C TRP A 281 -8.25 11.60 -4.33
N THR A 282 -9.51 11.30 -4.07
CA THR A 282 -10.32 12.00 -3.07
C THR A 282 -10.44 11.15 -1.81
N ARG A 283 -10.40 11.81 -0.65
CA ARG A 283 -10.62 11.17 0.66
C ARG A 283 -11.52 12.01 1.54
N SER A 284 -12.26 11.37 2.43
CA SER A 284 -13.05 12.07 3.44
C SER A 284 -12.11 12.91 4.32
N LYS A 285 -12.47 14.17 4.55
CA LYS A 285 -11.70 15.11 5.38
C LYS A 285 -11.56 14.68 6.84
N GLN A 286 -12.46 13.80 7.31
CA GLN A 286 -12.43 13.24 8.66
C GLN A 286 -11.56 11.98 8.76
N LEU A 287 -11.08 11.46 7.63
CA LEU A 287 -10.20 10.31 7.62
C LEU A 287 -8.80 10.79 8.03
N GLY A 288 -8.35 10.37 9.18
CA GLY A 288 -6.99 10.54 9.69
C GLY A 288 -6.48 9.18 10.10
N PRO A 289 -5.51 9.08 10.87
CA PRO A 289 -4.09 8.94 10.64
C PRO A 289 -3.70 7.69 9.83
N ALA A 290 -2.63 7.04 10.10
CA ALA A 290 -1.92 6.00 9.39
C ALA A 290 -1.08 6.59 8.24
N TYR A 291 -1.30 6.18 7.00
CA TYR A 291 -0.45 6.58 5.86
C TYR A 291 -0.78 7.96 5.25
N LEU A 292 -1.75 8.66 5.82
CA LEU A 292 -2.30 9.92 5.31
C LEU A 292 -1.82 11.10 6.17
N GLY A 293 -0.97 11.95 5.60
CA GLY A 293 -0.38 13.10 6.27
C GLY A 293 -0.38 14.34 5.40
N PHE A 294 0.58 15.23 5.62
CA PHE A 294 0.72 16.47 4.86
C PHE A 294 2.14 17.02 4.92
N ARG A 295 2.45 17.95 4.03
CA ARG A 295 3.62 18.82 4.11
C ARG A 295 3.20 20.23 3.73
N CYS A 296 3.43 21.18 4.60
CA CYS A 296 3.08 22.59 4.37
C CYS A 296 4.02 23.22 3.33
N VAL A 297 3.50 24.21 2.61
CA VAL A 297 4.27 24.97 1.63
C VAL A 297 4.09 26.47 1.86
N LYS A 298 5.06 27.26 1.40
CA LYS A 298 4.94 28.69 1.20
C LYS A 298 5.50 29.09 -0.16
N SER A 299 5.02 30.18 -0.73
CA SER A 299 5.55 30.70 -1.99
C SER A 299 7.01 31.10 -1.84
N ALA A 300 7.82 30.83 -2.85
CA ALA A 300 9.16 31.40 -2.92
C ALA A 300 9.10 32.93 -3.00
N PRO A 301 10.07 33.66 -2.42
CA PRO A 301 10.19 35.09 -2.67
C PRO A 301 10.29 35.35 -4.18
N ALA A 302 9.60 36.39 -4.66
CA ALA A 302 9.82 36.84 -6.02
C ALA A 302 11.28 37.35 -6.16
N GLU A 303 12.02 36.82 -7.12
CA GLU A 303 13.35 37.31 -7.45
C GLU A 303 13.35 38.73 -8.00
#